data_4f2527f04f1be7ebe2d740b1c6f564a4
#
_entry.id   4f2527f04f1be7ebe2d740b1c6f564a4
#
_cell.length_a   1.000
_cell.length_b   1.000
_cell.length_c   1.000
_cell.angle_alpha   90.00
_cell.angle_beta   90.00
_cell.angle_gamma   90.00
#
_symmetry.space_group_name_H-M   'P 1'
#
loop_
_entity.id
_entity.type
_entity.pdbx_description
1 polymer ?
#
loop_
_entity_poly.entity_id
_entity_poly.type
_entity_poly.pdbx_seq_one_letter_code
_entity_poly.pdbx_strand_id
1 'polypeptide(L)'
;DTDPRNENQWMEWKITPGVGYECGSHRLGASIFYGNRKETVDYQNIGTHTAYPFFVSYPLGYFKTLPKGENIKWYYSAQEFGGFLQEEGVYGRFRLFQQIGGNLVRQNIVSDRIQNKKEGETDGWKLDYKGIGSLVSPLNRHEWSWKVLFDKSDSYDLLQQQEENMGTWRSSGKVLRSTSRINEYGLTYGYYRLYNEWNSRYSIVSGIDFKQTKSQLLFYPAEYMQTVRRFTAYATFTRNFLLSNARIDLAIGAEYGKGGGTMIAEKQLQSGQNTPAIKLWQNLERLEQEYNYLTEPRWALHLSLTYTHTVSFTWFARLTMGYENASKNLFNSNKENISV
;
A
#
# COMPACT_ATOMS: atom_id res chain seq x y z
N ASP A 1 -35.35 -0.58 -1.60
CA ASP A 1 -33.92 -0.89 -1.55
C ASP A 1 -33.27 0.04 -0.56
N THR A 2 -32.96 -0.49 0.62
CA THR A 2 -32.28 0.22 1.67
C THR A 2 -30.79 -0.12 1.59
N ASP A 3 -30.02 0.81 1.02
CA ASP A 3 -28.58 0.68 0.90
C ASP A 3 -27.94 1.22 2.20
N PRO A 4 -27.21 0.40 2.99
CA PRO A 4 -26.46 0.91 4.12
C PRO A 4 -25.32 1.78 3.60
N ARG A 5 -25.49 3.09 3.65
CA ARG A 5 -24.46 4.04 3.24
C ARG A 5 -23.56 4.36 4.40
N ASN A 6 -22.27 4.18 4.19
CA ASN A 6 -21.27 4.70 5.09
C ASN A 6 -21.03 6.17 4.77
N GLU A 7 -21.21 7.06 5.73
CA GLU A 7 -20.69 8.41 5.64
C GLU A 7 -19.28 8.41 6.21
N ASN A 8 -18.29 8.53 5.35
CA ASN A 8 -16.91 8.65 5.75
C ASN A 8 -16.49 10.12 5.64
N GLN A 9 -16.05 10.67 6.76
CA GLN A 9 -15.43 12.01 6.81
C GLN A 9 -13.97 11.81 7.21
N TRP A 10 -13.06 12.38 6.45
CA TRP A 10 -11.65 12.32 6.79
C TRP A 10 -10.99 13.71 6.66
N MET A 11 -10.02 13.94 7.52
CA MET A 11 -9.18 15.12 7.52
C MET A 11 -7.74 14.70 7.74
N GLU A 12 -6.85 15.22 6.90
CA GLU A 12 -5.42 15.01 7.03
C GLU A 12 -4.69 16.34 6.89
N TRP A 13 -3.67 16.52 7.72
CA TRP A 13 -2.70 17.60 7.57
C TRP A 13 -1.30 17.11 7.93
N LYS A 14 -0.31 17.67 7.25
CA LYS A 14 1.10 17.35 7.45
C LYS A 14 1.92 18.61 7.32
N ILE A 15 2.82 18.84 8.29
CA ILE A 15 3.79 19.93 8.28
C ILE A 15 5.16 19.30 8.09
N THR A 16 5.94 19.84 7.14
CA THR A 16 7.22 19.27 6.74
C THR A 16 8.25 20.39 6.60
N PRO A 17 8.81 20.92 7.71
CA PRO A 17 9.94 21.84 7.63
C PRO A 17 11.20 21.11 7.16
N GLY A 18 12.02 21.80 6.40
CA GLY A 18 13.27 21.26 5.89
C GLY A 18 14.31 22.34 5.70
N VAL A 19 15.56 21.91 5.60
CA VAL A 19 16.72 22.74 5.34
C VAL A 19 17.53 22.11 4.22
N GLY A 20 18.04 22.94 3.32
CA GLY A 20 18.94 22.55 2.25
C GLY A 20 20.27 23.30 2.35
N TYR A 21 21.36 22.62 2.06
CA TYR A 21 22.69 23.14 2.01
C TYR A 21 23.38 22.78 0.69
N GLU A 22 23.93 23.78 0.02
CA GLU A 22 24.66 23.59 -1.23
C GLU A 22 26.16 23.76 -0.98
N CYS A 23 26.94 22.78 -1.40
CA CYS A 23 28.40 22.77 -1.30
C CYS A 23 29.01 22.30 -2.60
N GLY A 24 29.44 23.24 -3.45
CA GLY A 24 30.01 22.94 -4.75
C GLY A 24 29.04 22.19 -5.66
N SER A 25 29.37 20.95 -6.00
CA SER A 25 28.54 20.07 -6.83
C SER A 25 27.55 19.22 -6.03
N HIS A 26 27.45 19.44 -4.73
CA HIS A 26 26.59 18.68 -3.82
C HIS A 26 25.48 19.56 -3.25
N ARG A 27 24.30 18.97 -3.13
CA ARG A 27 23.17 19.54 -2.42
C ARG A 27 22.71 18.54 -1.37
N LEU A 28 22.78 18.92 -0.11
CA LEU A 28 22.29 18.14 1.02
C LEU A 28 20.97 18.71 1.50
N GLY A 29 20.03 17.86 1.84
CA GLY A 29 18.74 18.23 2.40
C GLY A 29 18.39 17.38 3.62
N ALA A 30 17.78 18.03 4.60
CA ALA A 30 17.20 17.36 5.77
C ALA A 30 15.80 17.90 6.01
N SER A 31 14.89 17.03 6.38
CA SER A 31 13.51 17.40 6.69
C SER A 31 12.98 16.53 7.81
N ILE A 32 12.18 17.14 8.67
CA ILE A 32 11.35 16.43 9.63
C ILE A 32 9.88 16.70 9.30
N PHE A 33 9.00 15.81 9.70
CA PHE A 33 7.59 16.04 9.51
C PHE A 33 6.77 15.52 10.68
N TYR A 34 5.63 16.17 10.88
CA TYR A 34 4.57 15.71 11.74
C TYR A 34 3.26 15.78 10.98
N GLY A 35 2.48 14.70 11.05
CA GLY A 35 1.17 14.59 10.42
C GLY A 35 0.11 14.07 11.38
N ASN A 36 -1.13 14.47 11.13
CA ASN A 36 -2.28 13.96 11.84
C ASN A 36 -3.39 13.68 10.85
N ARG A 37 -3.96 12.49 10.93
CA ARG A 37 -5.12 12.06 10.14
C ARG A 37 -6.24 11.66 11.09
N LYS A 38 -7.45 12.11 10.80
CA LYS A 38 -8.67 11.72 11.50
C LYS A 38 -9.68 11.24 10.46
N GLU A 39 -10.32 10.13 10.75
CA GLU A 39 -11.38 9.57 9.94
C GLU A 39 -12.54 9.20 10.85
N THR A 40 -13.76 9.59 10.46
CA THR A 40 -14.99 9.18 11.11
C THR A 40 -15.77 8.32 10.13
N VAL A 41 -16.11 7.11 10.55
CA VAL A 41 -16.94 6.18 9.80
C VAL A 41 -18.26 6.04 10.53
N ASP A 42 -19.32 6.54 9.92
CA ASP A 42 -20.67 6.50 10.47
C ASP A 42 -21.50 5.44 9.73
N TYR A 43 -21.88 4.39 10.45
CA TYR A 43 -22.77 3.35 9.93
C TYR A 43 -24.21 3.68 10.36
N GLN A 44 -25.00 4.18 9.41
CA GLN A 44 -26.42 4.48 9.64
C GLN A 44 -27.30 3.40 9.01
N ASN A 45 -28.25 2.91 9.78
CA ASN A 45 -29.32 2.06 9.26
C ASN A 45 -30.39 2.95 8.60
N ILE A 46 -30.41 3.00 7.28
CA ILE A 46 -31.44 3.72 6.53
C ILE A 46 -32.54 2.72 6.15
N GLY A 47 -33.58 2.62 6.96
CA GLY A 47 -34.77 1.81 6.64
C GLY A 47 -35.46 1.21 7.85
N THR A 48 -36.79 1.07 7.76
CA THR A 48 -37.67 0.74 8.89
C THR A 48 -37.85 -0.76 9.16
N HIS A 49 -37.39 -1.68 8.30
CA HIS A 49 -37.83 -3.09 8.42
C HIS A 49 -36.78 -4.18 8.39
N THR A 50 -35.51 -3.90 8.05
CA THR A 50 -34.47 -4.93 8.07
C THR A 50 -33.14 -4.37 8.56
N ALA A 51 -32.80 -4.71 9.80
CA ALA A 51 -31.48 -4.46 10.30
C ALA A 51 -30.49 -5.45 9.65
N TYR A 52 -29.59 -4.95 8.81
CA TYR A 52 -28.49 -5.73 8.26
C TYR A 52 -27.39 -5.90 9.33
N PRO A 53 -26.75 -7.06 9.43
CA PRO A 53 -25.59 -7.20 10.30
C PRO A 53 -24.41 -6.41 9.73
N PHE A 54 -23.80 -5.57 10.54
CA PHE A 54 -22.54 -4.93 10.21
C PHE A 54 -21.39 -5.88 10.45
N PHE A 55 -20.35 -5.75 9.64
CA PHE A 55 -19.14 -6.55 9.76
C PHE A 55 -17.96 -5.64 10.07
N VAL A 56 -17.23 -5.94 11.14
CA VAL A 56 -15.93 -5.34 11.38
C VAL A 56 -14.89 -6.27 10.79
N SER A 57 -14.20 -5.82 9.76
CA SER A 57 -13.11 -6.58 9.13
C SER A 57 -11.83 -6.44 9.94
N TYR A 58 -11.16 -7.56 10.14
CA TYR A 58 -9.80 -7.65 10.66
C TYR A 58 -8.84 -8.07 9.54
N PRO A 59 -7.54 -7.86 9.72
CA PRO A 59 -6.56 -8.42 8.79
C PRO A 59 -6.74 -9.92 8.59
N LEU A 60 -6.31 -10.43 7.41
CA LEU A 60 -6.33 -11.85 7.08
C LEU A 60 -7.73 -12.48 7.05
N GLY A 61 -8.72 -11.72 6.54
CA GLY A 61 -10.06 -12.21 6.25
C GLY A 61 -10.93 -12.55 7.46
N TYR A 62 -10.48 -12.21 8.66
CA TYR A 62 -11.34 -12.31 9.84
C TYR A 62 -12.38 -11.20 9.86
N PHE A 63 -13.54 -11.49 10.35
CA PHE A 63 -14.59 -10.51 10.54
C PHE A 63 -15.44 -10.83 11.76
N LYS A 64 -15.99 -9.80 12.35
CA LYS A 64 -16.91 -9.87 13.48
C LYS A 64 -18.25 -9.27 13.04
N THR A 65 -19.34 -9.95 13.35
CA THR A 65 -20.68 -9.39 13.19
C THR A 65 -21.04 -8.53 14.40
N LEU A 66 -21.59 -7.35 14.16
CA LEU A 66 -22.16 -6.51 15.20
C LEU A 66 -23.66 -6.79 15.34
N PRO A 67 -24.25 -6.54 16.52
CA PRO A 67 -25.68 -6.69 16.74
C PRO A 67 -26.48 -5.85 15.74
N LYS A 68 -27.64 -6.38 15.36
CA LYS A 68 -28.58 -5.69 14.46
C LYS A 68 -29.15 -4.43 15.10
N GLY A 69 -29.31 -3.36 14.31
CA GLY A 69 -30.04 -2.16 14.73
C GLY A 69 -29.25 -1.11 15.49
N GLU A 70 -27.95 -1.29 15.69
CA GLU A 70 -27.12 -0.26 16.32
C GLU A 70 -26.49 0.66 15.27
N ASN A 71 -26.68 1.97 15.40
CA ASN A 71 -25.86 2.96 14.73
C ASN A 71 -24.53 3.04 15.47
N ILE A 72 -23.42 2.89 14.78
CA ILE A 72 -22.09 2.90 15.41
C ILE A 72 -21.19 3.84 14.64
N LYS A 73 -20.61 4.80 15.35
CA LYS A 73 -19.54 5.65 14.84
C LYS A 73 -18.18 5.14 15.28
N TRP A 74 -17.28 5.08 14.32
CA TRP A 74 -15.89 4.76 14.56
C TRP A 74 -15.04 5.99 14.26
N TYR A 75 -14.16 6.31 15.20
CA TYR A 75 -13.20 7.39 15.07
C TYR A 75 -11.81 6.79 14.98
N TYR A 76 -11.17 6.99 13.85
CA TYR A 76 -9.78 6.63 13.62
C TYR A 76 -8.95 7.90 13.71
N SER A 77 -7.90 7.89 14.52
CA SER A 77 -6.92 8.96 14.58
C SER A 77 -5.52 8.40 14.42
N ALA A 78 -4.76 8.91 13.48
CA ALA A 78 -3.38 8.53 13.27
C ALA A 78 -2.47 9.75 13.42
N GLN A 79 -1.37 9.58 14.15
CA GLN A 79 -0.28 10.53 14.29
C GLN A 79 0.95 9.92 13.64
N GLU A 80 1.62 10.71 12.83
CA GLU A 80 2.85 10.34 12.14
C GLU A 80 3.94 11.34 12.47
N PHE A 81 5.12 10.86 12.87
CA PHE A 81 6.32 11.65 13.05
C PHE A 81 7.47 10.99 12.32
N GLY A 82 8.23 11.78 11.55
CA GLY A 82 9.35 11.23 10.80
C GLY A 82 10.24 12.30 10.20
N GLY A 83 11.13 11.85 9.33
CA GLY A 83 12.05 12.74 8.62
C GLY A 83 12.80 12.00 7.53
N PHE A 84 13.53 12.76 6.75
CA PHE A 84 14.42 12.21 5.74
C PHE A 84 15.68 13.07 5.58
N LEU A 85 16.75 12.42 5.14
CA LEU A 85 17.97 13.02 4.66
C LEU A 85 18.09 12.70 3.18
N GLN A 86 18.53 13.67 2.40
CA GLN A 86 18.75 13.50 0.96
C GLN A 86 20.06 14.15 0.52
N GLU A 87 20.63 13.57 -0.50
CA GLU A 87 21.81 14.08 -1.18
C GLU A 87 21.57 14.07 -2.69
N GLU A 88 21.96 15.15 -3.33
CA GLU A 88 22.13 15.24 -4.77
C GLU A 88 23.57 15.63 -5.06
N GLY A 89 24.27 14.85 -5.88
CA GLY A 89 25.65 15.10 -6.23
C GLY A 89 25.87 15.03 -7.74
N VAL A 90 26.75 15.90 -8.27
CA VAL A 90 27.17 15.92 -9.68
C VAL A 90 28.68 15.70 -9.76
N TYR A 91 29.06 14.57 -10.35
CA TYR A 91 30.45 14.12 -10.49
C TYR A 91 30.82 14.04 -11.99
N GLY A 92 31.08 15.17 -12.60
CA GLY A 92 31.28 15.26 -14.04
C GLY A 92 30.02 14.85 -14.83
N ARG A 93 30.03 13.70 -15.48
CA ARG A 93 28.87 13.17 -16.23
C ARG A 93 27.96 12.31 -15.40
N PHE A 94 28.35 11.96 -14.18
CA PHE A 94 27.56 11.15 -13.27
C PHE A 94 26.77 12.05 -12.32
N ARG A 95 25.48 11.79 -12.20
CA ARG A 95 24.58 12.45 -11.25
C ARG A 95 24.04 11.38 -10.31
N LEU A 96 24.04 11.69 -9.02
CA LEU A 96 23.54 10.82 -7.97
C LEU A 96 22.50 11.58 -7.16
N PHE A 97 21.35 10.94 -6.94
CA PHE A 97 20.39 11.35 -5.93
C PHE A 97 20.17 10.18 -4.99
N GLN A 98 20.14 10.43 -3.70
CA GLN A 98 19.79 9.42 -2.69
C GLN A 98 19.02 10.04 -1.54
N GLN A 99 18.15 9.26 -0.97
CA GLN A 99 17.32 9.66 0.18
C GLN A 99 17.16 8.48 1.13
N ILE A 100 17.37 8.73 2.41
CA ILE A 100 16.98 7.83 3.48
C ILE A 100 15.93 8.53 4.33
N GLY A 101 14.83 7.84 4.63
CA GLY A 101 13.73 8.37 5.43
C GLY A 101 13.19 7.35 6.39
N GLY A 102 12.48 7.85 7.40
CA GLY A 102 11.78 6.98 8.33
C GLY A 102 10.70 7.72 9.08
N ASN A 103 9.74 6.97 9.56
CA ASN A 103 8.64 7.50 10.37
C ASN A 103 8.15 6.50 11.41
N LEU A 104 7.53 7.06 12.43
CA LEU A 104 6.77 6.36 13.46
C LEU A 104 5.30 6.74 13.28
N VAL A 105 4.43 5.77 13.37
CA VAL A 105 2.98 5.96 13.26
C VAL A 105 2.31 5.37 14.49
N ARG A 106 1.41 6.14 15.09
CA ARG A 106 0.49 5.64 16.11
C ARG A 106 -0.94 5.92 15.68
N GLN A 107 -1.75 4.89 15.63
CA GLN A 107 -3.16 4.98 15.30
C GLN A 107 -4.01 4.49 16.48
N ASN A 108 -5.10 5.22 16.76
CA ASN A 108 -6.09 4.85 17.77
C ASN A 108 -7.44 4.64 17.08
N ILE A 109 -8.19 3.68 17.62
CA ILE A 109 -9.55 3.35 17.19
C ILE A 109 -10.46 3.54 18.39
N VAL A 110 -11.47 4.41 18.25
CA VAL A 110 -12.46 4.72 19.29
C VAL A 110 -13.84 4.45 18.71
N SER A 111 -14.70 3.76 19.46
CA SER A 111 -16.11 3.60 19.08
C SER A 111 -17.01 4.39 20.05
N ASP A 112 -18.09 4.97 19.53
CA ASP A 112 -19.10 5.66 20.35
C ASP A 112 -20.12 4.72 20.98
N ARG A 113 -20.02 3.41 20.66
CA ARG A 113 -20.93 2.39 21.16
C ARG A 113 -21.04 2.37 22.69
N ILE A 114 -19.92 2.64 23.36
CA ILE A 114 -19.85 2.71 24.82
C ILE A 114 -18.99 3.93 25.19
N GLN A 115 -19.60 5.10 25.30
CA GLN A 115 -18.98 6.32 25.86
C GLN A 115 -17.59 6.65 25.27
N ASN A 116 -17.43 6.58 23.95
CA ASN A 116 -16.16 6.84 23.26
C ASN A 116 -15.01 5.93 23.74
N LYS A 117 -15.31 4.67 23.94
CA LYS A 117 -14.34 3.67 24.38
C LYS A 117 -13.23 3.49 23.36
N LYS A 118 -11.98 3.63 23.78
CA LYS A 118 -10.82 3.30 22.97
C LYS A 118 -10.74 1.79 22.82
N GLU A 119 -10.97 1.29 21.60
CA GLU A 119 -11.05 -0.15 21.32
C GLU A 119 -9.70 -0.75 20.94
N GLY A 120 -8.88 -0.01 20.21
CA GLY A 120 -7.60 -0.51 19.72
C GLY A 120 -6.55 0.58 19.49
N GLU A 121 -5.33 0.11 19.38
CA GLU A 121 -4.16 0.91 19.09
C GLU A 121 -3.26 0.18 18.08
N THR A 122 -2.67 0.91 17.14
CA THR A 122 -1.65 0.37 16.25
C THR A 122 -0.41 1.24 16.34
N ASP A 123 0.73 0.63 16.65
CA ASP A 123 2.04 1.24 16.63
C ASP A 123 2.80 0.69 15.42
N GLY A 124 3.43 1.58 14.63
CA GLY A 124 4.19 1.21 13.46
C GLY A 124 5.42 2.06 13.26
N TRP A 125 6.35 1.53 12.47
CA TRP A 125 7.49 2.26 11.97
C TRP A 125 7.81 1.86 10.53
N LYS A 126 8.35 2.81 9.79
CA LYS A 126 8.78 2.62 8.41
C LYS A 126 10.17 3.22 8.22
N LEU A 127 11.03 2.51 7.51
CA LEU A 127 12.34 2.99 7.04
C LEU A 127 12.41 2.77 5.55
N ASP A 128 12.73 3.81 4.80
CA ASP A 128 12.90 3.73 3.35
C ASP A 128 14.24 4.34 2.92
N TYR A 129 14.88 3.68 1.96
CA TYR A 129 16.05 4.18 1.26
C TYR A 129 15.82 4.05 -0.23
N LYS A 130 16.05 5.12 -0.96
CA LYS A 130 15.95 5.15 -2.41
C LYS A 130 17.05 5.98 -3.02
N GLY A 131 17.45 5.64 -4.23
CA GLY A 131 18.41 6.43 -4.95
C GLY A 131 18.28 6.25 -6.45
N ILE A 132 18.85 7.22 -7.17
CA ILE A 132 18.93 7.25 -8.62
C ILE A 132 20.33 7.72 -8.98
N GLY A 133 21.05 6.89 -9.73
CA GLY A 133 22.32 7.25 -10.36
C GLY A 133 22.13 7.41 -11.87
N SER A 134 22.63 8.45 -12.47
CA SER A 134 22.57 8.62 -13.92
C SER A 134 23.92 9.03 -14.51
N LEU A 135 24.30 8.38 -15.62
CA LEU A 135 25.44 8.75 -16.43
C LEU A 135 24.93 9.36 -17.73
N VAL A 136 25.20 10.63 -17.93
CA VAL A 136 24.68 11.40 -19.04
C VAL A 136 25.81 11.69 -20.04
N SER A 137 25.54 11.38 -21.31
CA SER A 137 26.38 11.77 -22.47
C SER A 137 25.50 12.46 -23.53
N PRO A 138 26.05 13.15 -24.52
CA PRO A 138 25.25 13.95 -25.46
C PRO A 138 24.12 13.20 -26.16
N LEU A 139 24.29 11.91 -26.38
CA LEU A 139 23.31 11.07 -27.11
C LEU A 139 22.76 9.93 -26.31
N ASN A 140 23.26 9.68 -25.12
CA ASN A 140 22.85 8.54 -24.29
C ASN A 140 22.72 8.94 -22.81
N ARG A 141 21.76 8.32 -22.12
CA ARG A 141 21.66 8.37 -20.67
C ARG A 141 21.48 6.94 -20.15
N HIS A 142 22.29 6.58 -19.17
CA HIS A 142 22.14 5.38 -18.39
C HIS A 142 21.63 5.79 -17.01
N GLU A 143 20.67 5.08 -16.47
CA GLU A 143 20.04 5.38 -15.19
C GLU A 143 19.88 4.09 -14.37
N TRP A 144 20.27 4.13 -13.11
CA TRP A 144 20.08 3.08 -12.16
C TRP A 144 19.24 3.64 -11.03
N SER A 145 18.19 2.94 -10.66
CA SER A 145 17.44 3.29 -9.46
C SER A 145 17.33 2.09 -8.54
N TRP A 146 17.32 2.37 -7.25
CA TRP A 146 17.16 1.36 -6.21
C TRP A 146 16.21 1.86 -5.14
N LYS A 147 15.51 0.91 -4.51
CA LYS A 147 14.64 1.15 -3.37
C LYS A 147 14.78 0.02 -2.36
N VAL A 148 14.75 0.38 -1.10
CA VAL A 148 14.66 -0.54 0.05
C VAL A 148 13.61 0.02 0.99
N LEU A 149 12.68 -0.83 1.42
CA LEU A 149 11.63 -0.47 2.36
C LEU A 149 11.52 -1.53 3.43
N PHE A 150 11.50 -1.08 4.68
CA PHE A 150 11.10 -1.86 5.84
C PHE A 150 9.91 -1.17 6.49
N ASP A 151 8.84 -1.92 6.71
CA ASP A 151 7.63 -1.43 7.36
C ASP A 151 7.17 -2.48 8.37
N LYS A 152 6.85 -2.04 9.57
CA LYS A 152 6.32 -2.88 10.64
C LYS A 152 5.17 -2.17 11.34
N SER A 153 4.10 -2.90 11.58
CA SER A 153 3.00 -2.45 12.41
C SER A 153 2.52 -3.56 13.35
N ASP A 154 2.28 -3.18 14.60
CA ASP A 154 1.73 -4.04 15.64
C ASP A 154 0.41 -3.42 16.12
N SER A 155 -0.68 -4.19 16.05
CA SER A 155 -2.01 -3.75 16.47
C SER A 155 -2.43 -4.47 17.75
N TYR A 156 -3.03 -3.72 18.65
CA TYR A 156 -3.39 -4.16 19.97
C TYR A 156 -4.87 -3.92 20.25
N ASP A 157 -5.52 -4.89 20.88
CA ASP A 157 -6.79 -4.69 21.58
C ASP A 157 -6.51 -4.11 22.96
N LEU A 158 -7.30 -3.13 23.37
CA LEU A 158 -7.16 -2.52 24.69
C LEU A 158 -8.10 -3.19 25.69
N LEU A 159 -7.51 -3.72 26.75
CA LEU A 159 -8.25 -4.19 27.91
C LEU A 159 -8.67 -2.96 28.72
N GLN A 160 -9.96 -2.81 28.95
CA GLN A 160 -10.50 -1.66 29.67
C GLN A 160 -11.37 -2.12 30.82
N GLN A 161 -11.24 -1.42 31.95
CA GLN A 161 -12.07 -1.55 33.11
C GLN A 161 -12.87 -0.27 33.31
N GLN A 162 -14.14 -0.41 33.64
CA GLN A 162 -14.98 0.71 34.03
C GLN A 162 -14.68 1.12 35.47
N GLU A 163 -14.39 2.40 35.67
CA GLU A 163 -14.24 2.93 37.05
C GLU A 163 -15.60 2.99 37.72
N GLU A 164 -15.73 2.35 38.90
CA GLU A 164 -17.01 2.12 39.58
C GLU A 164 -17.79 3.41 39.89
N ASN A 165 -17.13 4.56 40.01
CA ASN A 165 -17.75 5.81 40.44
C ASN A 165 -17.87 6.92 39.39
N MET A 166 -17.30 6.76 38.19
CA MET A 166 -17.23 7.85 37.21
C MET A 166 -17.80 7.50 35.83
N GLY A 167 -18.20 6.26 35.59
CA GLY A 167 -18.64 5.84 34.25
C GLY A 167 -17.54 5.91 33.17
N THR A 168 -16.31 6.26 33.57
CA THR A 168 -15.18 6.38 32.67
C THR A 168 -14.49 5.04 32.46
N TRP A 169 -13.92 4.83 31.28
CA TRP A 169 -13.17 3.63 30.95
C TRP A 169 -11.67 3.90 31.05
N ARG A 170 -10.97 3.08 31.84
CA ARG A 170 -9.52 3.14 31.98
C ARG A 170 -8.88 1.92 31.34
N SER A 171 -7.81 2.14 30.59
CA SER A 171 -7.02 1.05 30.03
C SER A 171 -6.26 0.34 31.16
N SER A 172 -6.50 -0.96 31.32
CA SER A 172 -5.82 -1.84 32.28
C SER A 172 -4.68 -2.63 31.63
N GLY A 173 -4.59 -2.62 30.32
CA GLY A 173 -3.55 -3.33 29.56
C GLY A 173 -3.84 -3.36 28.07
N LYS A 174 -2.92 -3.92 27.31
CA LYS A 174 -3.07 -4.16 25.89
C LYS A 174 -2.62 -5.57 25.51
N VAL A 175 -3.34 -6.17 24.56
CA VAL A 175 -3.05 -7.50 24.03
C VAL A 175 -2.71 -7.37 22.56
N LEU A 176 -1.55 -7.88 22.15
CA LEU A 176 -1.17 -7.93 20.75
C LEU A 176 -2.18 -8.77 19.97
N ARG A 177 -2.77 -8.17 18.94
CA ARG A 177 -3.80 -8.80 18.13
C ARG A 177 -3.28 -9.17 16.74
N SER A 178 -2.53 -8.27 16.12
CA SER A 178 -1.93 -8.56 14.82
C SER A 178 -0.58 -7.87 14.66
N THR A 179 0.26 -8.46 13.83
CA THR A 179 1.52 -7.85 13.39
C THR A 179 1.62 -7.97 11.88
N SER A 180 2.12 -6.92 11.25
CA SER A 180 2.45 -6.90 9.82
C SER A 180 3.86 -6.42 9.62
N ARG A 181 4.60 -7.08 8.73
CA ARG A 181 5.96 -6.68 8.32
C ARG A 181 6.07 -6.75 6.81
N ILE A 182 6.57 -5.70 6.21
CA ILE A 182 6.82 -5.61 4.78
C ILE A 182 8.28 -5.27 4.58
N ASN A 183 8.97 -6.08 3.78
CA ASN A 183 10.31 -5.80 3.28
C ASN A 183 10.23 -5.74 1.76
N GLU A 184 10.71 -4.66 1.16
CA GLU A 184 10.68 -4.48 -0.28
C GLU A 184 12.04 -3.99 -0.76
N TYR A 185 12.51 -4.59 -1.86
CA TYR A 185 13.78 -4.27 -2.52
C TYR A 185 13.52 -4.16 -4.00
N GLY A 186 14.04 -3.12 -4.63
CA GLY A 186 13.90 -2.92 -6.06
C GLY A 186 15.18 -2.40 -6.67
N LEU A 187 15.48 -2.86 -7.87
CA LEU A 187 16.57 -2.38 -8.71
C LEU A 187 16.07 -2.22 -10.14
N THR A 188 16.29 -1.04 -10.71
CA THR A 188 15.91 -0.73 -12.09
C THR A 188 17.10 -0.19 -12.83
N TYR A 189 17.22 -0.57 -14.08
CA TYR A 189 18.17 0.01 -15.03
C TYR A 189 17.43 0.54 -16.24
N GLY A 190 17.75 1.77 -16.63
CA GLY A 190 17.24 2.44 -17.82
C GLY A 190 18.36 2.83 -18.77
N TYR A 191 18.20 2.51 -20.04
CA TYR A 191 19.00 3.04 -21.14
C TYR A 191 18.13 3.91 -22.02
N TYR A 192 18.60 5.13 -22.30
CA TYR A 192 17.90 6.11 -23.12
C TYR A 192 18.83 6.57 -24.26
N ARG A 193 18.42 6.39 -25.49
CA ARG A 193 19.02 7.04 -26.64
C ARG A 193 18.31 8.36 -26.84
N LEU A 194 19.06 9.47 -26.88
CA LEU A 194 18.50 10.81 -26.91
C LEU A 194 18.47 11.34 -28.36
N TYR A 195 17.49 12.19 -28.66
CA TYR A 195 17.53 13.12 -29.80
C TYR A 195 18.31 14.38 -29.41
N ASN A 196 18.04 14.87 -28.18
CA ASN A 196 18.66 16.02 -27.52
C ASN A 196 18.55 15.81 -25.97
N GLU A 197 19.01 16.78 -25.22
CA GLU A 197 19.03 16.69 -23.74
C GLU A 197 17.66 16.39 -23.11
N TRP A 198 16.56 16.76 -23.76
CA TRP A 198 15.21 16.69 -23.23
C TRP A 198 14.36 15.54 -23.78
N ASN A 199 14.70 15.05 -24.98
CA ASN A 199 13.87 14.08 -25.68
C ASN A 199 14.63 12.80 -26.00
N SER A 200 14.09 11.68 -25.53
CA SER A 200 14.60 10.35 -25.89
C SER A 200 14.05 9.91 -27.25
N ARG A 201 14.89 9.27 -28.03
CA ARG A 201 14.52 8.61 -29.30
C ARG A 201 13.90 7.23 -29.00
N TYR A 202 14.54 6.49 -28.12
CA TYR A 202 14.01 5.25 -27.58
C TYR A 202 14.62 5.01 -26.19
N SER A 203 13.94 4.19 -25.40
CA SER A 203 14.45 3.74 -24.11
C SER A 203 14.15 2.27 -23.88
N ILE A 204 15.01 1.65 -23.09
CA ILE A 204 14.82 0.31 -22.54
C ILE A 204 14.95 0.47 -21.03
N VAL A 205 13.92 0.10 -20.32
CA VAL A 205 13.92 0.10 -18.85
C VAL A 205 13.64 -1.33 -18.40
N SER A 206 14.50 -1.87 -17.54
CA SER A 206 14.31 -3.20 -16.96
C SER A 206 14.56 -3.15 -15.47
N GLY A 207 13.90 -3.99 -14.73
CA GLY A 207 14.06 -4.01 -13.29
C GLY A 207 13.62 -5.32 -12.65
N ILE A 208 13.97 -5.42 -11.40
CA ILE A 208 13.59 -6.52 -10.51
C ILE A 208 13.09 -5.94 -9.20
N ASP A 209 12.01 -6.50 -8.69
CA ASP A 209 11.45 -6.20 -7.39
C ASP A 209 11.31 -7.48 -6.57
N PHE A 210 11.67 -7.40 -5.31
CA PHE A 210 11.41 -8.43 -4.32
C PHE A 210 10.59 -7.83 -3.18
N LYS A 211 9.47 -8.46 -2.86
CA LYS A 211 8.61 -8.06 -1.75
C LYS A 211 8.33 -9.26 -0.86
N GLN A 212 8.55 -9.10 0.43
CA GLN A 212 8.14 -10.04 1.46
C GLN A 212 7.12 -9.37 2.38
N THR A 213 5.97 -10.00 2.53
CA THR A 213 4.94 -9.59 3.50
C THR A 213 4.76 -10.73 4.49
N LYS A 214 4.90 -10.44 5.78
CA LYS A 214 4.56 -11.35 6.86
C LYS A 214 3.44 -10.74 7.67
N SER A 215 2.32 -11.44 7.78
CA SER A 215 1.15 -11.04 8.55
C SER A 215 0.79 -12.15 9.54
N GLN A 216 0.50 -11.74 10.78
CA GLN A 216 0.14 -12.64 11.85
C GLN A 216 -1.07 -12.07 12.57
N LEU A 217 -2.02 -12.92 12.90
CA LEU A 217 -3.20 -12.57 13.67
C LEU A 217 -3.34 -13.56 14.83
N LEU A 218 -3.48 -13.02 16.03
CA LEU A 218 -3.51 -13.76 17.28
C LEU A 218 -4.90 -13.68 17.89
N PHE A 219 -5.65 -14.77 17.84
CA PHE A 219 -6.93 -14.95 18.54
C PHE A 219 -6.84 -16.23 19.37
N TYR A 220 -6.32 -16.10 20.58
CA TYR A 220 -6.17 -17.26 21.45
C TYR A 220 -7.49 -18.06 21.57
N PRO A 221 -7.47 -19.40 21.39
CA PRO A 221 -6.27 -20.24 21.16
C PRO A 221 -5.86 -20.33 19.67
N ALA A 222 -6.53 -19.67 18.74
CA ALA A 222 -6.24 -19.75 17.33
C ALA A 222 -5.17 -18.74 16.89
N GLU A 223 -4.26 -19.19 16.05
CA GLU A 223 -3.25 -18.37 15.41
C GLU A 223 -3.35 -18.51 13.89
N TYR A 224 -3.22 -17.40 13.18
CA TYR A 224 -3.06 -17.37 11.74
C TYR A 224 -1.81 -16.62 11.37
N MET A 225 -0.95 -17.22 10.54
CA MET A 225 0.26 -16.61 10.03
C MET A 225 0.37 -16.83 8.53
N GLN A 226 0.65 -15.75 7.81
CA GLN A 226 0.92 -15.79 6.38
C GLN A 226 2.24 -15.09 6.09
N THR A 227 3.10 -15.76 5.34
CA THR A 227 4.32 -15.17 4.77
C THR A 227 4.24 -15.31 3.26
N VAL A 228 4.22 -14.19 2.57
CA VAL A 228 4.25 -14.13 1.10
C VAL A 228 5.55 -13.49 0.67
N ARG A 229 6.28 -14.13 -0.22
CA ARG A 229 7.46 -13.61 -0.90
C ARG A 229 7.14 -13.54 -2.38
N ARG A 230 7.40 -12.42 -3.00
CA ARG A 230 7.17 -12.23 -4.44
C ARG A 230 8.41 -11.62 -5.08
N PHE A 231 8.86 -12.24 -6.14
CA PHE A 231 9.86 -11.72 -7.05
C PHE A 231 9.15 -11.30 -8.33
N THR A 232 9.48 -10.12 -8.85
CA THR A 232 8.94 -9.60 -10.10
C THR A 232 10.11 -9.09 -10.95
N ALA A 233 10.15 -9.47 -12.22
CA ALA A 233 11.07 -8.93 -13.21
C ALA A 233 10.26 -8.30 -14.32
N TYR A 234 10.69 -7.15 -14.81
CA TYR A 234 9.99 -6.44 -15.89
C TYR A 234 10.97 -5.78 -16.86
N ALA A 235 10.50 -5.59 -18.07
CA ALA A 235 11.19 -4.82 -19.09
C ALA A 235 10.19 -4.04 -19.94
N THR A 236 10.52 -2.79 -20.25
CA THR A 236 9.71 -1.92 -21.10
C THR A 236 10.61 -1.29 -22.16
N PHE A 237 10.21 -1.41 -23.41
CA PHE A 237 10.77 -0.69 -24.54
C PHE A 237 9.85 0.45 -24.92
N THR A 238 10.38 1.66 -25.05
CA THR A 238 9.62 2.83 -25.53
C THR A 238 10.29 3.42 -26.75
N ARG A 239 9.53 3.71 -27.79
CA ARG A 239 9.95 4.41 -28.98
C ARG A 239 9.20 5.73 -29.10
N ASN A 240 9.94 6.82 -29.25
CA ASN A 240 9.39 8.16 -29.39
C ASN A 240 9.64 8.67 -30.79
N PHE A 241 8.61 9.17 -31.45
CA PHE A 241 8.65 9.79 -32.77
C PHE A 241 8.33 11.27 -32.60
N LEU A 242 9.30 12.13 -32.92
CA LEU A 242 9.12 13.57 -32.87
C LEU A 242 8.72 14.05 -34.28
N LEU A 243 7.58 14.71 -34.35
CA LEU A 243 7.07 15.42 -35.54
C LEU A 243 7.17 16.93 -35.25
N SER A 244 7.04 17.78 -36.25
CA SER A 244 7.19 19.24 -36.08
C SER A 244 6.31 19.82 -34.96
N ASN A 245 5.05 19.40 -34.86
CA ASN A 245 4.07 19.89 -33.90
C ASN A 245 3.43 18.77 -33.10
N ALA A 246 3.97 17.55 -33.15
CA ALA A 246 3.40 16.41 -32.45
C ALA A 246 4.48 15.43 -32.00
N ARG A 247 4.12 14.59 -31.08
CA ARG A 247 4.91 13.47 -30.57
C ARG A 247 4.06 12.22 -30.47
N ILE A 248 4.63 11.11 -30.94
CA ILE A 248 4.01 9.79 -30.76
C ILE A 248 4.96 8.95 -29.92
N ASP A 249 4.45 8.42 -28.80
CA ASP A 249 5.17 7.52 -27.93
C ASP A 249 4.51 6.13 -27.98
N LEU A 250 5.27 5.14 -28.39
CA LEU A 250 4.88 3.73 -28.39
C LEU A 250 5.68 3.00 -27.31
N ALA A 251 4.99 2.39 -26.34
CA ALA A 251 5.62 1.59 -25.29
C ALA A 251 5.08 0.16 -25.28
N ILE A 252 6.00 -0.80 -25.22
CA ILE A 252 5.69 -2.22 -25.06
C ILE A 252 6.44 -2.71 -23.82
N GLY A 253 5.73 -3.33 -22.88
CA GLY A 253 6.29 -3.85 -21.66
C GLY A 253 5.86 -5.29 -21.40
N ALA A 254 6.73 -6.02 -20.72
CA ALA A 254 6.44 -7.36 -20.22
C ALA A 254 6.86 -7.44 -18.74
N GLU A 255 6.09 -8.14 -17.97
CA GLU A 255 6.35 -8.42 -16.56
C GLU A 255 6.16 -9.92 -16.30
N TYR A 256 7.04 -10.47 -15.47
CA TYR A 256 6.91 -11.80 -14.92
C TYR A 256 7.11 -11.76 -13.41
N GLY A 257 6.16 -12.29 -12.68
CA GLY A 257 6.20 -12.39 -11.23
C GLY A 257 5.98 -13.82 -10.75
N LYS A 258 6.77 -14.23 -9.76
CA LYS A 258 6.60 -15.52 -9.08
C LYS A 258 6.67 -15.29 -7.57
N GLY A 259 5.73 -15.87 -6.87
CA GLY A 259 5.69 -15.85 -5.43
C GLY A 259 6.02 -17.19 -4.80
N GLY A 260 6.01 -17.21 -3.48
CA GLY A 260 6.15 -18.36 -2.61
C GLY A 260 5.99 -17.94 -1.16
N GLY A 261 5.95 -18.90 -0.26
CA GLY A 261 5.82 -18.58 1.16
C GLY A 261 5.20 -19.71 1.96
N THR A 262 4.62 -19.34 3.10
CA THR A 262 3.96 -20.26 4.02
C THR A 262 2.68 -19.65 4.54
N MET A 263 1.67 -20.48 4.71
CA MET A 263 0.44 -20.14 5.37
C MET A 263 0.18 -21.17 6.48
N ILE A 264 -0.01 -20.69 7.69
CA ILE A 264 -0.38 -21.50 8.85
C ILE A 264 -1.71 -20.95 9.33
N ALA A 265 -2.73 -21.80 9.33
CA ALA A 265 -4.04 -21.49 9.87
C ALA A 265 -4.42 -22.63 10.81
N GLU A 266 -4.47 -22.33 12.11
CA GLU A 266 -5.04 -23.27 13.05
C GLU A 266 -6.57 -23.25 12.90
N LYS A 267 -7.15 -24.43 12.61
CA LYS A 267 -8.60 -24.58 12.61
C LYS A 267 -9.10 -24.26 14.02
N GLN A 268 -9.98 -23.30 14.14
CA GLN A 268 -10.71 -23.10 15.39
C GLN A 268 -11.40 -24.41 15.74
N LEU A 269 -10.99 -25.01 16.84
CA LEU A 269 -11.77 -26.07 17.45
C LEU A 269 -13.15 -25.45 17.76
N GLN A 270 -14.19 -25.95 17.08
CA GLN A 270 -15.56 -25.61 17.44
C GLN A 270 -15.80 -26.16 18.85
N SER A 271 -15.47 -25.37 19.86
CA SER A 271 -15.83 -25.70 21.22
C SER A 271 -17.35 -25.58 21.29
N GLY A 272 -18.02 -26.71 21.51
CA GLY A 272 -19.47 -26.79 21.65
C GLY A 272 -20.03 -26.13 22.91
N GLN A 273 -19.40 -25.12 23.43
CA GLN A 273 -19.89 -24.32 24.54
C GLN A 273 -20.57 -23.06 24.02
N ASN A 274 -21.85 -22.93 24.34
CA ASN A 274 -22.72 -21.79 24.15
C ASN A 274 -22.26 -20.56 24.97
N THR A 275 -21.09 -20.05 24.72
CA THR A 275 -20.73 -18.71 25.18
C THR A 275 -21.19 -17.73 24.11
N PRO A 276 -21.88 -16.63 24.48
CA PRO A 276 -22.21 -15.54 23.53
C PRO A 276 -20.96 -14.73 23.17
N ALA A 277 -19.80 -15.36 23.22
CA ALA A 277 -18.57 -14.80 22.75
C ALA A 277 -18.70 -14.55 21.24
N ILE A 278 -18.51 -13.32 20.88
CA ILE A 278 -18.26 -12.78 19.57
C ILE A 278 -17.79 -13.88 18.63
N LYS A 279 -18.69 -14.37 17.76
CA LYS A 279 -18.33 -15.36 16.75
C LYS A 279 -17.40 -14.67 15.77
N LEU A 280 -16.13 -14.97 15.86
CA LEU A 280 -15.17 -14.58 14.85
C LEU A 280 -15.30 -15.59 13.71
N TRP A 281 -15.67 -15.10 12.54
CA TRP A 281 -15.78 -15.90 11.35
C TRP A 281 -14.51 -15.76 10.53
N GLN A 282 -14.03 -16.86 10.00
CA GLN A 282 -12.92 -16.88 9.05
C GLN A 282 -13.34 -17.65 7.81
N ASN A 283 -13.17 -17.05 6.67
CA ASN A 283 -13.32 -17.73 5.41
C ASN A 283 -11.94 -18.27 4.97
N LEU A 284 -11.59 -19.46 5.44
CA LEU A 284 -10.32 -20.12 5.14
C LEU A 284 -10.13 -20.36 3.64
N GLU A 285 -11.20 -20.75 2.93
CA GLU A 285 -11.15 -20.99 1.49
C GLU A 285 -10.74 -19.70 0.73
N ARG A 286 -11.31 -18.56 1.09
CA ARG A 286 -10.95 -17.28 0.50
C ARG A 286 -9.51 -16.90 0.80
N LEU A 287 -9.03 -17.17 2.02
CA LEU A 287 -7.65 -16.90 2.40
C LEU A 287 -6.65 -17.79 1.64
N GLU A 288 -6.98 -19.06 1.46
CA GLU A 288 -6.20 -19.98 0.63
C GLU A 288 -6.16 -19.52 -0.83
N GLN A 289 -7.30 -19.10 -1.38
CA GLN A 289 -7.38 -18.52 -2.71
C GLN A 289 -6.53 -17.26 -2.83
N GLU A 290 -6.61 -16.34 -1.87
CA GLU A 290 -5.79 -15.13 -1.85
C GLU A 290 -4.29 -15.45 -1.76
N TYR A 291 -3.90 -16.35 -0.86
CA TYR A 291 -2.52 -16.81 -0.72
C TYR A 291 -2.00 -17.43 -2.02
N ASN A 292 -2.78 -18.32 -2.60
CA ASN A 292 -2.46 -18.95 -3.87
C ASN A 292 -2.32 -17.91 -4.98
N TYR A 293 -3.25 -16.95 -5.08
CA TYR A 293 -3.17 -15.87 -6.05
C TYR A 293 -1.91 -15.01 -5.88
N LEU A 294 -1.50 -14.71 -4.63
CA LEU A 294 -0.31 -13.91 -4.34
C LEU A 294 1.01 -14.66 -4.62
N THR A 295 1.01 -16.00 -4.53
CA THR A 295 2.20 -16.83 -4.70
C THR A 295 2.36 -17.42 -6.09
N GLU A 296 1.31 -17.43 -6.90
CA GLU A 296 1.33 -17.99 -8.24
C GLU A 296 2.22 -17.21 -9.22
N PRO A 297 2.85 -17.95 -10.19
CA PRO A 297 3.49 -17.30 -11.33
C PRO A 297 2.48 -16.52 -12.16
N ARG A 298 2.81 -15.27 -12.47
CA ARG A 298 2.00 -14.40 -13.33
C ARG A 298 2.89 -13.70 -14.34
N TRP A 299 2.36 -13.48 -15.51
CA TRP A 299 2.98 -12.65 -16.52
C TRP A 299 1.97 -11.63 -17.06
N ALA A 300 2.46 -10.48 -17.41
CA ALA A 300 1.67 -9.42 -17.99
C ALA A 300 2.36 -8.82 -19.19
N LEU A 301 1.57 -8.39 -20.17
CA LEU A 301 2.01 -7.61 -21.32
C LEU A 301 1.26 -6.29 -21.32
N HIS A 302 1.98 -5.22 -21.61
CA HIS A 302 1.44 -3.87 -21.68
C HIS A 302 1.79 -3.23 -23.01
N LEU A 303 0.81 -2.62 -23.65
CA LEU A 303 0.98 -1.79 -24.84
C LEU A 303 0.40 -0.41 -24.56
N SER A 304 1.16 0.64 -24.83
CA SER A 304 0.67 2.01 -24.70
C SER A 304 1.05 2.83 -25.91
N LEU A 305 0.09 3.52 -26.48
CA LEU A 305 0.28 4.49 -27.57
C LEU A 305 -0.19 5.85 -27.06
N THR A 306 0.69 6.84 -27.04
CA THR A 306 0.35 8.21 -26.67
C THR A 306 0.64 9.14 -27.83
N TYR A 307 -0.34 9.94 -28.23
CA TYR A 307 -0.19 11.03 -29.19
C TYR A 307 -0.31 12.35 -28.44
N THR A 308 0.67 13.22 -28.61
CA THR A 308 0.67 14.58 -28.04
C THR A 308 0.81 15.59 -29.16
N HIS A 309 -0.04 16.58 -29.19
CA HIS A 309 0.00 17.67 -30.19
C HIS A 309 0.16 19.01 -29.47
N THR A 310 1.07 19.86 -29.99
CA THR A 310 1.38 21.15 -29.39
C THR A 310 1.45 22.21 -30.48
N VAL A 311 0.50 23.13 -30.52
CA VAL A 311 0.51 24.32 -31.39
C VAL A 311 0.37 25.55 -30.48
N SER A 312 -0.85 26.04 -30.25
CA SER A 312 -1.16 27.12 -29.31
C SER A 312 -1.52 26.59 -27.92
N PHE A 313 -1.98 25.35 -27.83
CA PHE A 313 -2.22 24.58 -26.60
C PHE A 313 -1.75 23.13 -26.80
N THR A 314 -1.50 22.46 -25.69
CA THR A 314 -1.09 21.05 -25.72
C THR A 314 -2.26 20.16 -25.35
N TRP A 315 -2.55 19.16 -26.18
CA TRP A 315 -3.50 18.09 -25.85
C TRP A 315 -2.87 16.73 -26.16
N PHE A 316 -3.37 15.71 -25.51
CA PHE A 316 -2.90 14.35 -25.73
C PHE A 316 -4.05 13.34 -25.75
N ALA A 317 -3.82 12.25 -26.45
CA ALA A 317 -4.67 11.06 -26.43
C ALA A 317 -3.80 9.86 -26.09
N ARG A 318 -4.27 8.99 -25.20
CA ARG A 318 -3.57 7.77 -24.79
C ARG A 318 -4.48 6.56 -24.92
N LEU A 319 -3.98 5.53 -25.61
CA LEU A 319 -4.56 4.20 -25.62
C LEU A 319 -3.62 3.27 -24.84
N THR A 320 -4.17 2.54 -23.86
CA THR A 320 -3.40 1.57 -23.09
C THR A 320 -4.14 0.24 -23.13
N MET A 321 -3.42 -0.83 -23.44
CA MET A 321 -3.92 -2.21 -23.40
C MET A 321 -3.02 -3.02 -22.48
N GLY A 322 -3.63 -3.85 -21.65
CA GLY A 322 -2.94 -4.75 -20.74
C GLY A 322 -3.53 -6.14 -20.80
N TYR A 323 -2.67 -7.14 -20.76
CA TYR A 323 -3.05 -8.53 -20.61
C TYR A 323 -2.26 -9.14 -19.46
N GLU A 324 -2.96 -9.74 -18.49
CA GLU A 324 -2.36 -10.44 -17.35
C GLU A 324 -2.90 -11.86 -17.32
N ASN A 325 -2.00 -12.83 -17.14
CA ASN A 325 -2.35 -14.24 -16.97
C ASN A 325 -1.68 -14.82 -15.72
N ALA A 326 -2.45 -15.55 -14.92
CA ALA A 326 -1.98 -16.36 -13.83
C ALA A 326 -2.06 -17.85 -14.22
N SER A 327 -1.11 -18.67 -13.74
CA SER A 327 -0.99 -20.07 -14.13
C SER A 327 -2.17 -20.96 -13.70
N LYS A 328 -2.95 -20.51 -12.70
CA LYS A 328 -4.19 -21.18 -12.28
C LYS A 328 -5.33 -20.17 -12.21
N ASN A 329 -6.45 -20.53 -12.83
CA ASN A 329 -7.71 -19.79 -12.70
C ASN A 329 -8.31 -20.03 -11.31
N LEU A 330 -7.90 -19.23 -10.34
CA LEU A 330 -8.41 -19.29 -8.95
C LEU A 330 -9.85 -18.74 -8.84
N PHE A 331 -10.18 -17.84 -9.72
CA PHE A 331 -11.53 -17.35 -9.94
C PHE A 331 -11.88 -17.68 -11.38
N ASN A 332 -12.91 -18.41 -11.64
CA ASN A 332 -13.41 -18.85 -12.96
C ASN A 332 -13.73 -17.67 -13.91
N SER A 333 -12.88 -16.67 -13.98
CA SER A 333 -12.99 -15.52 -14.86
C SER A 333 -11.63 -15.21 -15.48
N ASN A 334 -11.48 -15.54 -16.74
CA ASN A 334 -10.54 -14.87 -17.61
C ASN A 334 -10.89 -13.38 -17.58
N LYS A 335 -10.25 -12.62 -16.72
CA LYS A 335 -10.38 -11.16 -16.73
C LYS A 335 -9.39 -10.62 -17.73
N GLU A 336 -9.79 -10.58 -18.96
CA GLU A 336 -9.23 -9.66 -19.94
C GLU A 336 -9.64 -8.25 -19.49
N ASN A 337 -8.75 -7.56 -18.78
CA ASN A 337 -8.96 -6.17 -18.46
C ASN A 337 -8.50 -5.32 -19.64
N ILE A 338 -9.43 -5.02 -20.55
CA ILE A 338 -9.24 -3.97 -21.54
C ILE A 338 -9.73 -2.67 -20.87
N SER A 339 -8.80 -1.81 -20.46
CA SER A 339 -9.13 -0.45 -20.03
C SER A 339 -8.86 0.50 -21.21
N VAL A 340 -9.92 1.15 -21.68
CA VAL A 340 -9.89 2.22 -22.69
C VAL A 340 -9.87 3.58 -21.99
#